data_4469ca4df14b7ad4788707907763d776
#
_entry.id   4469ca4df14b7ad4788707907763d776
#
_cell.length_a   1.000
_cell.length_b   1.000
_cell.length_c   1.000
_cell.angle_alpha   90.00
_cell.angle_beta   90.00
_cell.angle_gamma   90.00
#
_symmetry.space_group_name_H-M   'P 1'
#
loop_
_entity.id
_entity.type
_entity.pdbx_description
1 polymer ?
#
loop_
_entity_poly.entity_id
_entity_poly.type
_entity_poly.pdbx_seq_one_letter_code
_entity_poly.pdbx_strand_id
1 'polypeptide(L)'
;VTCTEPGIGSSSPTTRQAGSRTKELAIVASHRRPKQPSRARVTVLTATAAAAVALTSQAAHADPKPTKSEVKAKVDKLYHEAEEATEKYNGAKEQQDKLKKQADALQDQVARGQDELNALRAELGSLATAQYRSGGLDPSVQLLLSSDPDSFLDQASALDQLTAKQAESLQKIQAKQRTLAQQRTEAQGKLADLADVRETLGTNKAKFQSKLADAQKLLNTMTAAERAKMAEDDQRASRSAGDRVELGDEAPASALGAAALQAASTRVGMPYVRTATGPGSFDCSGLTQWAYAQAGADITRTTFTQINQGTRIARSQLKPGDLVFFSNTSHVGLYAGNNTVLHAPYPGAYVRYESMGTVGSYEAAVRI
;
A
#
# COMPACT_ATOMS: atom_id res chain seq x y z
N VAL A 1 -9.64 -55.60 9.93
CA VAL A 1 -9.51 -56.10 11.30
C VAL A 1 -9.92 -55.00 12.24
N THR A 2 -11.06 -55.20 12.78
CA THR A 2 -11.81 -54.50 13.83
C THR A 2 -11.05 -54.44 15.16
N CYS A 3 -11.33 -53.39 15.95
CA CYS A 3 -11.67 -53.36 17.41
C CYS A 3 -11.19 -52.02 17.99
N THR A 4 -12.10 -51.18 18.41
CA THR A 4 -12.88 -51.07 19.65
C THR A 4 -12.32 -50.02 20.60
N GLU A 5 -13.11 -48.97 20.87
CA GLU A 5 -13.03 -48.09 22.06
C GLU A 5 -13.33 -48.87 23.36
N PRO A 6 -12.93 -48.36 24.51
CA PRO A 6 -13.82 -47.66 25.43
C PRO A 6 -13.13 -46.46 26.14
N GLY A 7 -13.72 -45.36 26.58
CA GLY A 7 -14.93 -45.19 27.32
C GLY A 7 -14.64 -44.76 28.77
N ILE A 8 -15.12 -43.56 29.16
CA ILE A 8 -15.53 -43.09 30.51
C ILE A 8 -14.47 -42.47 31.43
N GLY A 9 -14.76 -41.24 31.91
CA GLY A 9 -14.15 -40.67 33.10
C GLY A 9 -14.40 -39.19 33.30
N SER A 10 -15.64 -38.80 33.66
CA SER A 10 -16.05 -37.53 34.24
C SER A 10 -15.38 -37.30 35.60
N SER A 11 -14.84 -36.13 35.86
CA SER A 11 -14.89 -35.48 37.18
C SER A 11 -14.44 -34.03 37.12
N SER A 12 -15.34 -33.13 37.39
CA SER A 12 -15.06 -31.75 37.82
C SER A 12 -14.54 -31.72 39.26
N PRO A 13 -13.74 -30.74 39.63
CA PRO A 13 -14.00 -30.08 40.89
C PRO A 13 -13.94 -28.54 40.82
N THR A 14 -15.03 -27.94 41.23
CA THR A 14 -15.18 -26.97 42.34
C THR A 14 -14.26 -25.77 42.38
N THR A 15 -14.89 -24.66 42.09
CA THR A 15 -14.70 -23.26 42.44
C THR A 15 -13.91 -22.97 43.72
N ARG A 16 -12.90 -22.07 43.62
CA ARG A 16 -12.58 -21.12 44.70
C ARG A 16 -12.44 -19.71 44.12
N GLN A 17 -13.36 -18.86 44.48
CA GLN A 17 -13.31 -17.41 44.35
C GLN A 17 -12.22 -16.86 45.27
N ALA A 18 -11.32 -16.04 44.67
CA ALA A 18 -10.52 -15.09 45.42
C ALA A 18 -10.90 -13.69 44.91
N GLY A 19 -11.57 -12.95 45.79
CA GLY A 19 -12.06 -11.61 45.51
C GLY A 19 -10.91 -10.60 45.38
N SER A 20 -10.91 -9.86 44.30
CA SER A 20 -10.16 -8.63 44.11
C SER A 20 -11.14 -7.47 44.19
N ARG A 21 -11.06 -6.68 45.25
CA ARG A 21 -11.79 -5.42 45.43
C ARG A 21 -11.21 -4.38 44.51
N THR A 22 -11.85 -4.13 43.38
CA THR A 22 -11.65 -2.90 42.63
C THR A 22 -12.53 -1.81 43.22
N LYS A 23 -11.89 -0.70 43.65
CA LYS A 23 -12.58 0.51 44.11
C LYS A 23 -13.29 1.14 42.91
N GLU A 24 -14.58 1.10 42.88
CA GLU A 24 -15.43 1.92 42.04
C GLU A 24 -15.30 3.39 42.45
N LEU A 25 -14.74 4.21 41.58
CA LEU A 25 -14.85 5.66 41.62
C LEU A 25 -16.19 6.03 40.98
N ALA A 26 -17.16 6.38 41.80
CA ALA A 26 -18.43 6.93 41.38
C ALA A 26 -18.22 8.29 40.69
N ILE A 27 -18.48 8.35 39.39
CA ILE A 27 -18.56 9.60 38.64
C ILE A 27 -19.95 10.19 38.91
N VAL A 28 -20.00 11.28 39.66
CA VAL A 28 -21.21 12.05 39.90
C VAL A 28 -21.57 12.80 38.63
N ALA A 29 -22.61 12.36 37.95
CA ALA A 29 -23.19 13.05 36.81
C ALA A 29 -23.93 14.31 37.25
N SER A 30 -23.38 15.48 36.93
CA SER A 30 -24.02 16.76 37.13
C SER A 30 -25.14 16.95 36.07
N HIS A 31 -26.39 16.84 36.50
CA HIS A 31 -27.56 17.21 35.70
C HIS A 31 -27.69 18.73 35.58
N ARG A 32 -27.07 19.33 34.58
CA ARG A 32 -27.45 20.68 34.14
C ARG A 32 -28.63 20.59 33.16
N ARG A 33 -29.83 20.95 33.63
CA ARG A 33 -31.01 21.20 32.81
C ARG A 33 -30.71 22.31 31.83
N PRO A 34 -31.01 22.14 30.52
CA PRO A 34 -30.99 23.25 29.58
C PRO A 34 -32.18 24.21 29.89
N LYS A 35 -31.84 25.49 29.96
CA LYS A 35 -32.85 26.56 30.10
C LYS A 35 -33.67 26.66 28.80
N GLN A 36 -35.01 26.57 28.94
CA GLN A 36 -35.95 26.85 27.86
C GLN A 36 -35.85 28.33 27.44
N PRO A 37 -35.89 28.65 26.15
CA PRO A 37 -35.96 30.05 25.70
C PRO A 37 -37.36 30.61 25.98
N SER A 38 -37.39 31.80 26.61
CA SER A 38 -38.58 32.54 26.90
C SER A 38 -39.34 32.94 25.63
N ARG A 39 -40.64 32.65 25.60
CA ARG A 39 -41.55 33.12 24.55
C ARG A 39 -41.65 34.64 24.58
N ALA A 40 -41.00 35.33 23.69
CA ALA A 40 -41.25 36.75 23.40
C ALA A 40 -42.64 36.84 22.72
N ARG A 41 -43.57 37.56 23.38
CA ARG A 41 -44.86 37.95 22.78
C ARG A 41 -44.61 39.01 21.74
N VAL A 42 -44.74 38.62 20.45
CA VAL A 42 -44.78 39.59 19.36
C VAL A 42 -46.22 40.11 19.22
N THR A 43 -46.40 41.40 19.51
CA THR A 43 -47.62 42.13 19.28
C THR A 43 -47.83 42.33 17.80
N VAL A 44 -48.90 41.78 17.24
CA VAL A 44 -49.29 41.95 15.85
C VAL A 44 -49.91 43.35 15.71
N LEU A 45 -49.22 44.25 14.99
CA LEU A 45 -49.80 45.48 14.46
C LEU A 45 -50.32 45.14 13.06
N THR A 46 -51.63 45.05 12.94
CA THR A 46 -52.35 44.95 11.68
C THR A 46 -52.29 46.29 10.93
N ALA A 47 -51.43 46.37 9.90
CA ALA A 47 -51.53 47.40 8.88
C ALA A 47 -52.08 46.75 7.60
N THR A 48 -53.32 47.00 7.29
CA THR A 48 -53.96 46.67 6.02
C THR A 48 -53.39 47.52 4.92
N ALA A 49 -52.44 46.94 4.13
CA ALA A 49 -52.06 47.46 2.84
C ALA A 49 -52.52 46.47 1.77
N ALA A 50 -53.54 46.84 1.00
CA ALA A 50 -53.93 46.16 -0.22
C ALA A 50 -52.77 46.22 -1.22
N ALA A 51 -51.94 45.14 -1.33
CA ALA A 51 -51.00 45.03 -2.41
C ALA A 51 -51.55 43.99 -3.37
N ALA A 52 -51.75 44.37 -4.61
CA ALA A 52 -52.09 43.51 -5.72
C ALA A 52 -51.04 42.37 -5.82
N VAL A 53 -51.46 41.13 -5.58
CA VAL A 53 -50.66 39.94 -5.82
C VAL A 53 -50.61 39.77 -7.34
N ALA A 54 -49.55 40.34 -7.95
CA ALA A 54 -49.12 39.85 -9.25
C ALA A 54 -48.61 38.40 -9.03
N LEU A 55 -49.39 37.44 -9.42
CA LEU A 55 -48.98 36.04 -9.60
C LEU A 55 -47.93 36.03 -10.70
N THR A 56 -46.67 36.35 -10.35
CA THR A 56 -45.54 35.87 -11.16
C THR A 56 -45.53 34.39 -10.99
N SER A 57 -46.04 33.68 -11.96
CA SER A 57 -45.75 32.26 -12.16
C SER A 57 -44.23 32.13 -12.24
N GLN A 58 -43.57 31.86 -11.11
CA GLN A 58 -42.25 31.26 -11.15
C GLN A 58 -42.46 29.93 -11.87
N ALA A 59 -42.25 29.95 -13.18
CA ALA A 59 -41.99 28.74 -13.90
C ALA A 59 -40.85 28.04 -13.11
N ALA A 60 -41.19 26.99 -12.41
CA ALA A 60 -40.19 26.09 -11.89
C ALA A 60 -39.39 25.66 -13.12
N HIS A 61 -38.24 26.28 -13.35
CA HIS A 61 -37.24 25.75 -14.24
C HIS A 61 -36.77 24.45 -13.55
N ALA A 62 -37.48 23.37 -13.84
CA ALA A 62 -36.88 22.05 -13.66
C ALA A 62 -35.60 22.10 -14.48
N ASP A 63 -34.45 22.01 -13.84
CA ASP A 63 -33.18 21.87 -14.54
C ASP A 63 -33.35 20.79 -15.61
N PRO A 64 -33.08 21.09 -16.89
CA PRO A 64 -33.26 20.13 -17.95
C PRO A 64 -32.50 18.85 -17.56
N LYS A 65 -33.17 17.73 -17.61
CA LYS A 65 -32.51 16.43 -17.32
C LYS A 65 -31.25 16.36 -18.17
N PRO A 66 -30.09 16.05 -17.56
CA PRO A 66 -28.83 16.02 -18.27
C PRO A 66 -28.94 15.08 -19.48
N THR A 67 -28.42 15.49 -20.59
CA THR A 67 -28.40 14.67 -21.81
C THR A 67 -27.55 13.44 -21.63
N LYS A 68 -27.79 12.39 -22.41
CA LYS A 68 -26.96 11.16 -22.37
C LYS A 68 -25.47 11.43 -22.55
N SER A 69 -25.11 12.38 -23.42
CA SER A 69 -23.72 12.79 -23.65
C SER A 69 -23.09 13.49 -22.43
N GLU A 70 -23.86 14.34 -21.75
CA GLU A 70 -23.39 14.99 -20.52
C GLU A 70 -23.22 14.01 -19.37
N VAL A 71 -24.13 13.04 -19.22
CA VAL A 71 -23.98 11.96 -18.21
C VAL A 71 -22.75 11.16 -18.52
N LYS A 72 -22.53 10.74 -19.77
CA LYS A 72 -21.35 9.97 -20.19
C LYS A 72 -20.07 10.77 -19.88
N ALA A 73 -19.98 12.02 -20.28
CA ALA A 73 -18.79 12.86 -20.03
C ALA A 73 -18.49 13.03 -18.52
N LYS A 74 -19.54 13.17 -17.68
CA LYS A 74 -19.37 13.22 -16.23
C LYS A 74 -18.92 11.89 -15.64
N VAL A 75 -19.43 10.77 -16.13
CA VAL A 75 -19.03 9.42 -15.71
C VAL A 75 -17.57 9.18 -16.10
N ASP A 76 -17.19 9.49 -17.33
CA ASP A 76 -15.81 9.34 -17.82
C ASP A 76 -14.84 10.17 -16.97
N LYS A 77 -15.21 11.41 -16.61
CA LYS A 77 -14.41 12.23 -15.68
C LYS A 77 -14.26 11.60 -14.30
N LEU A 78 -15.34 11.07 -13.73
CA LEU A 78 -15.31 10.43 -12.43
C LEU A 78 -14.47 9.13 -12.45
N TYR A 79 -14.50 8.37 -13.54
CA TYR A 79 -13.63 7.22 -13.72
C TYR A 79 -12.16 7.63 -13.78
N HIS A 80 -11.84 8.70 -14.48
CA HIS A 80 -10.48 9.26 -14.54
C HIS A 80 -9.97 9.70 -13.15
N GLU A 81 -10.79 10.42 -12.39
CA GLU A 81 -10.46 10.82 -11.02
C GLU A 81 -10.33 9.62 -10.07
N ALA A 82 -11.13 8.57 -10.30
CA ALA A 82 -11.00 7.31 -9.57
C ALA A 82 -9.73 6.56 -9.94
N GLU A 83 -9.30 6.62 -11.20
CA GLU A 83 -8.06 6.00 -11.67
C GLU A 83 -6.83 6.68 -11.05
N GLU A 84 -6.77 8.01 -11.05
CA GLU A 84 -5.70 8.75 -10.37
C GLU A 84 -5.59 8.37 -8.87
N ALA A 85 -6.73 8.29 -8.18
CA ALA A 85 -6.74 7.86 -6.78
C ALA A 85 -6.33 6.38 -6.61
N THR A 86 -6.65 5.53 -7.60
CA THR A 86 -6.23 4.13 -7.64
C THR A 86 -4.73 4.00 -7.81
N GLU A 87 -4.13 4.76 -8.71
CA GLU A 87 -2.68 4.76 -8.92
C GLU A 87 -1.93 5.23 -7.66
N LYS A 88 -2.43 6.26 -6.97
CA LYS A 88 -1.90 6.69 -5.66
C LYS A 88 -2.05 5.60 -4.59
N TYR A 89 -3.16 4.86 -4.60
CA TYR A 89 -3.36 3.71 -3.72
C TYR A 89 -2.38 2.58 -4.04
N ASN A 90 -2.19 2.23 -5.31
CA ASN A 90 -1.26 1.20 -5.74
C ASN A 90 0.19 1.53 -5.32
N GLY A 91 0.63 2.79 -5.49
CA GLY A 91 1.95 3.24 -5.06
C GLY A 91 2.13 3.18 -3.54
N ALA A 92 1.13 3.61 -2.78
CA ALA A 92 1.17 3.49 -1.32
C ALA A 92 1.17 2.03 -0.87
N LYS A 93 0.48 1.14 -1.58
CA LYS A 93 0.49 -0.31 -1.31
C LYS A 93 1.87 -0.92 -1.55
N GLU A 94 2.51 -0.61 -2.66
CA GLU A 94 3.88 -1.04 -2.96
C GLU A 94 4.86 -0.56 -1.87
N GLN A 95 4.75 0.71 -1.46
CA GLN A 95 5.54 1.27 -0.38
C GLN A 95 5.27 0.57 0.96
N GLN A 96 4.02 0.26 1.28
CA GLN A 96 3.65 -0.50 2.47
C GLN A 96 4.33 -1.87 2.50
N ASP A 97 4.26 -2.61 1.39
CA ASP A 97 4.83 -3.95 1.29
C ASP A 97 6.36 -3.93 1.42
N LYS A 98 7.02 -2.89 0.85
CA LYS A 98 8.46 -2.65 1.00
C LYS A 98 8.85 -2.32 2.44
N LEU A 99 8.15 -1.38 3.07
CA LEU A 99 8.40 -0.97 4.46
C LEU A 99 8.17 -2.13 5.43
N LYS A 100 7.13 -2.93 5.19
CA LYS A 100 6.87 -4.11 6.01
C LYS A 100 8.02 -5.11 5.95
N LYS A 101 8.51 -5.45 4.75
CA LYS A 101 9.68 -6.34 4.59
C LYS A 101 10.92 -5.78 5.30
N GLN A 102 11.16 -4.47 5.22
CA GLN A 102 12.28 -3.83 5.91
C GLN A 102 12.12 -3.88 7.43
N ALA A 103 10.93 -3.61 7.95
CA ALA A 103 10.65 -3.68 9.38
C ALA A 103 10.81 -5.10 9.93
N ASP A 104 10.26 -6.10 9.24
CA ASP A 104 10.39 -7.52 9.60
C ASP A 104 11.87 -7.94 9.64
N ALA A 105 12.67 -7.58 8.62
CA ALA A 105 14.10 -7.88 8.56
C ALA A 105 14.88 -7.21 9.70
N LEU A 106 14.57 -5.96 10.06
CA LEU A 106 15.19 -5.26 11.18
C LEU A 106 14.81 -5.89 12.52
N GLN A 107 13.56 -6.31 12.71
CA GLN A 107 13.14 -7.03 13.92
C GLN A 107 13.91 -8.33 14.10
N ASP A 108 14.09 -9.11 13.04
CA ASP A 108 14.89 -10.33 13.05
C ASP A 108 16.37 -10.06 13.40
N GLN A 109 16.94 -8.97 12.86
CA GLN A 109 18.30 -8.56 13.19
C GLN A 109 18.44 -8.16 14.66
N VAL A 110 17.46 -7.41 15.18
CA VAL A 110 17.43 -7.03 16.61
C VAL A 110 17.32 -8.25 17.51
N ALA A 111 16.47 -9.23 17.16
CA ALA A 111 16.31 -10.47 17.92
C ALA A 111 17.63 -11.26 17.97
N ARG A 112 18.23 -11.56 16.82
CA ARG A 112 19.52 -12.26 16.74
C ARG A 112 20.63 -11.49 17.49
N GLY A 113 20.69 -10.18 17.31
CA GLY A 113 21.67 -9.36 17.99
C GLY A 113 21.50 -9.33 19.51
N GLN A 114 20.25 -9.43 20.01
CA GLN A 114 19.99 -9.55 21.44
C GLN A 114 20.47 -10.92 21.99
N ASP A 115 20.27 -12.00 21.25
CA ASP A 115 20.75 -13.33 21.64
C ASP A 115 22.28 -13.38 21.71
N GLU A 116 22.96 -12.80 20.71
CA GLU A 116 24.43 -12.68 20.72
C GLU A 116 24.93 -11.84 21.91
N LEU A 117 24.24 -10.74 22.21
CA LEU A 117 24.57 -9.91 23.36
C LEU A 117 24.40 -10.67 24.68
N ASN A 118 23.35 -11.47 24.79
CA ASN A 118 23.10 -12.30 25.97
C ASN A 118 24.17 -13.40 26.12
N ALA A 119 24.60 -14.00 25.00
CA ALA A 119 25.70 -14.98 25.01
C ALA A 119 27.02 -14.37 25.49
N LEU A 120 27.39 -13.19 24.95
CA LEU A 120 28.59 -12.46 25.40
C LEU A 120 28.54 -12.09 26.89
N ARG A 121 27.38 -11.69 27.38
CA ARG A 121 27.18 -11.39 28.81
C ARG A 121 27.29 -12.64 29.69
N ALA A 122 26.77 -13.77 29.24
CA ALA A 122 26.84 -15.03 29.94
C ALA A 122 28.28 -15.52 30.04
N GLU A 123 29.07 -15.39 28.96
CA GLU A 123 30.50 -15.73 28.93
C GLU A 123 31.27 -14.87 29.95
N LEU A 124 31.08 -13.54 29.92
CA LEU A 124 31.73 -12.62 30.89
C LEU A 124 31.29 -12.89 32.34
N GLY A 125 30.01 -13.24 32.54
CA GLY A 125 29.45 -13.57 33.86
C GLY A 125 30.03 -14.87 34.40
N SER A 126 30.31 -15.86 33.55
CA SER A 126 30.99 -17.11 33.99
C SER A 126 32.42 -16.87 34.48
N LEU A 127 33.17 -16.03 33.78
CA LEU A 127 34.51 -15.60 34.18
C LEU A 127 34.50 -14.88 35.51
N ALA A 128 33.61 -13.91 35.70
CA ALA A 128 33.47 -13.16 36.96
C ALA A 128 33.10 -14.10 38.12
N THR A 129 32.22 -15.10 37.87
CA THR A 129 31.84 -16.08 38.88
C THR A 129 33.03 -16.98 39.29
N ALA A 130 33.84 -17.41 38.29
CA ALA A 130 35.03 -18.19 38.55
C ALA A 130 36.04 -17.38 39.42
N GLN A 131 36.28 -16.13 39.11
CA GLN A 131 37.13 -15.23 39.90
C GLN A 131 36.63 -15.04 41.35
N TYR A 132 35.33 -14.87 41.51
CA TYR A 132 34.72 -14.74 42.83
C TYR A 132 34.90 -16.01 43.70
N ARG A 133 34.73 -17.18 43.08
CA ARG A 133 34.89 -18.47 43.76
C ARG A 133 36.33 -18.79 44.14
N SER A 134 37.34 -18.24 43.46
CA SER A 134 38.74 -18.39 43.79
C SER A 134 39.21 -17.62 45.03
N GLY A 135 38.27 -17.02 45.80
CA GLY A 135 38.56 -16.45 47.09
C GLY A 135 38.75 -14.91 47.10
N GLY A 136 38.43 -14.22 46.00
CA GLY A 136 38.40 -12.74 45.96
C GLY A 136 39.75 -12.06 46.09
N LEU A 137 40.86 -12.79 46.16
CA LEU A 137 42.21 -12.22 46.07
C LEU A 137 42.45 -11.81 44.61
N ASP A 138 42.94 -10.59 44.42
CA ASP A 138 43.40 -10.16 43.11
C ASP A 138 44.42 -11.19 42.57
N PRO A 139 44.23 -11.69 41.32
CA PRO A 139 45.14 -12.68 40.73
C PRO A 139 46.60 -12.25 40.75
N SER A 140 46.89 -10.94 40.71
CA SER A 140 48.23 -10.38 40.86
C SER A 140 48.77 -10.60 42.27
N VAL A 141 47.91 -10.55 43.30
CA VAL A 141 48.32 -10.83 44.68
C VAL A 141 48.56 -12.31 44.89
N GLN A 142 47.74 -13.20 44.29
CA GLN A 142 47.98 -14.65 44.30
C GLN A 142 49.29 -15.01 43.61
N LEU A 143 49.62 -14.36 42.50
CA LEU A 143 50.85 -14.50 41.79
C LEU A 143 52.06 -14.10 42.64
N LEU A 144 51.96 -12.99 43.35
CA LEU A 144 53.03 -12.48 44.24
C LEU A 144 53.27 -13.38 45.47
N LEU A 145 52.21 -14.09 45.90
CA LEU A 145 52.28 -15.05 47.03
C LEU A 145 52.64 -16.46 46.60
N SER A 146 52.85 -16.70 45.28
CA SER A 146 53.26 -18.00 44.75
C SER A 146 54.66 -18.35 45.27
N SER A 147 54.79 -19.57 45.81
CA SER A 147 56.06 -20.15 46.29
C SER A 147 56.88 -20.88 45.22
N ASP A 148 56.37 -20.91 43.98
CA ASP A 148 56.98 -21.57 42.83
C ASP A 148 57.46 -20.58 41.78
N PRO A 149 58.76 -20.23 41.75
CA PRO A 149 59.32 -19.26 40.82
C PRO A 149 59.31 -19.73 39.35
N ASP A 150 59.32 -21.01 39.08
CA ASP A 150 59.43 -21.56 37.74
C ASP A 150 58.09 -21.45 36.98
N SER A 151 56.98 -21.52 37.71
CA SER A 151 55.64 -21.33 37.13
C SER A 151 55.18 -19.87 37.14
N PHE A 152 55.95 -18.95 37.76
CA PHE A 152 55.54 -17.54 37.91
C PHE A 152 55.29 -16.83 36.56
N LEU A 153 56.19 -16.96 35.60
CA LEU A 153 56.08 -16.34 34.29
C LEU A 153 54.91 -16.90 33.44
N ASP A 154 54.67 -18.21 33.52
CA ASP A 154 53.56 -18.85 32.83
C ASP A 154 52.20 -18.39 33.40
N GLN A 155 52.10 -18.27 34.72
CA GLN A 155 50.92 -17.78 35.42
C GLN A 155 50.67 -16.28 35.11
N ALA A 156 51.74 -15.44 35.08
CA ALA A 156 51.65 -14.04 34.69
C ALA A 156 51.19 -13.89 33.26
N SER A 157 51.73 -14.68 32.32
CA SER A 157 51.31 -14.68 30.93
C SER A 157 49.85 -15.10 30.77
N ALA A 158 49.39 -16.12 31.48
CA ALA A 158 48.01 -16.56 31.49
C ALA A 158 47.03 -15.46 32.02
N LEU A 159 47.46 -14.73 33.05
CA LEU A 159 46.70 -13.63 33.63
C LEU A 159 46.54 -12.44 32.64
N ASP A 160 47.67 -12.07 32.00
CA ASP A 160 47.63 -11.05 30.94
C ASP A 160 46.70 -11.42 29.79
N GLN A 161 46.74 -12.65 29.33
CA GLN A 161 45.84 -13.14 28.29
C GLN A 161 44.38 -13.13 28.73
N LEU A 162 44.09 -13.49 29.98
CA LEU A 162 42.73 -13.43 30.54
C LEU A 162 42.22 -12.00 30.61
N THR A 163 43.04 -11.06 31.08
CA THR A 163 42.71 -9.65 31.16
C THR A 163 42.46 -9.03 29.79
N ALA A 164 43.30 -9.39 28.81
CA ALA A 164 43.12 -8.96 27.43
C ALA A 164 41.81 -9.48 26.85
N LYS A 165 41.45 -10.76 27.04
CA LYS A 165 40.19 -11.36 26.64
C LYS A 165 38.97 -10.69 27.28
N GLN A 166 39.05 -10.37 28.59
CA GLN A 166 37.95 -9.63 29.26
C GLN A 166 37.74 -8.25 28.66
N ALA A 167 38.83 -7.51 28.42
CA ALA A 167 38.75 -6.19 27.77
C ALA A 167 38.13 -6.28 26.35
N GLU A 168 38.54 -7.26 25.55
CA GLU A 168 37.98 -7.53 24.23
C GLU A 168 36.47 -7.85 24.31
N SER A 169 36.07 -8.73 25.23
CA SER A 169 34.65 -9.10 25.42
C SER A 169 33.81 -7.88 25.83
N LEU A 170 34.31 -7.01 26.72
CA LEU A 170 33.64 -5.75 27.07
C LEU A 170 33.49 -4.80 25.88
N GLN A 171 34.52 -4.68 25.04
CA GLN A 171 34.44 -3.89 23.82
C GLN A 171 33.41 -4.44 22.83
N LYS A 172 33.37 -5.76 22.66
CA LYS A 172 32.36 -6.43 21.83
C LYS A 172 30.93 -6.17 22.34
N ILE A 173 30.72 -6.29 23.65
CA ILE A 173 29.42 -6.02 24.30
C ILE A 173 29.00 -4.57 24.03
N GLN A 174 29.90 -3.59 24.25
CA GLN A 174 29.60 -2.17 24.03
C GLN A 174 29.31 -1.87 22.54
N ALA A 175 30.08 -2.43 21.62
CA ALA A 175 29.85 -2.30 20.20
C ALA A 175 28.49 -2.88 19.79
N LYS A 176 28.16 -4.08 20.28
CA LYS A 176 26.88 -4.73 20.01
C LYS A 176 25.69 -3.96 20.58
N GLN A 177 25.83 -3.39 21.78
CA GLN A 177 24.80 -2.52 22.37
C GLN A 177 24.52 -1.29 21.50
N ARG A 178 25.58 -0.63 20.99
CA ARG A 178 25.41 0.53 20.09
C ARG A 178 24.69 0.14 18.79
N THR A 179 25.11 -0.97 18.16
CA THR A 179 24.46 -1.49 16.95
C THR A 179 22.99 -1.81 17.18
N LEU A 180 22.66 -2.49 18.29
CA LEU A 180 21.28 -2.81 18.65
C LEU A 180 20.44 -1.56 18.91
N ALA A 181 20.99 -0.55 19.58
CA ALA A 181 20.30 0.72 19.80
C ALA A 181 19.97 1.41 18.46
N GLN A 182 20.93 1.46 17.54
CA GLN A 182 20.72 2.01 16.19
C GLN A 182 19.64 1.23 15.42
N GLN A 183 19.71 -0.10 15.37
CA GLN A 183 18.74 -0.95 14.67
C GLN A 183 17.33 -0.80 15.24
N ARG A 184 17.19 -0.66 16.56
CA ARG A 184 15.89 -0.39 17.21
C ARG A 184 15.32 0.97 16.81
N THR A 185 16.15 2.00 16.76
CA THR A 185 15.72 3.33 16.31
C THR A 185 15.28 3.30 14.84
N GLU A 186 16.03 2.62 13.99
CA GLU A 186 15.67 2.45 12.58
C GLU A 186 14.36 1.66 12.40
N ALA A 187 14.18 0.57 13.15
CA ALA A 187 12.94 -0.21 13.14
C ALA A 187 11.73 0.63 13.58
N GLN A 188 11.88 1.45 14.60
CA GLN A 188 10.83 2.39 15.05
C GLN A 188 10.49 3.40 13.97
N GLY A 189 11.49 3.96 13.26
CA GLY A 189 11.27 4.83 12.11
C GLY A 189 10.47 4.14 11.00
N LYS A 190 10.83 2.90 10.64
CA LYS A 190 10.08 2.13 9.62
C LYS A 190 8.63 1.83 10.03
N LEU A 191 8.39 1.62 11.32
CA LEU A 191 7.02 1.42 11.81
C LEU A 191 6.19 2.72 11.79
N ALA A 192 6.82 3.87 12.06
CA ALA A 192 6.17 5.18 11.89
C ALA A 192 5.82 5.45 10.42
N ASP A 193 6.79 5.30 9.51
CA ASP A 193 6.58 5.42 8.05
C ASP A 193 5.44 4.50 7.60
N LEU A 194 5.35 3.28 8.14
CA LEU A 194 4.30 2.32 7.82
C LEU A 194 2.91 2.79 8.29
N ALA A 195 2.82 3.48 9.42
CA ALA A 195 1.58 4.06 9.90
C ALA A 195 1.08 5.17 8.98
N ASP A 196 1.96 6.08 8.54
CA ASP A 196 1.64 7.17 7.61
C ASP A 196 1.19 6.65 6.24
N VAL A 197 1.86 5.61 5.75
CA VAL A 197 1.47 4.96 4.48
C VAL A 197 0.11 4.28 4.60
N ARG A 198 -0.22 3.69 5.75
CA ARG A 198 -1.56 3.10 6.00
C ARG A 198 -2.66 4.16 5.98
N GLU A 199 -2.43 5.33 6.55
CA GLU A 199 -3.36 6.45 6.47
C GLU A 199 -3.56 6.92 5.03
N THR A 200 -2.47 7.06 4.27
CA THR A 200 -2.49 7.40 2.84
C THR A 200 -3.29 6.37 2.03
N LEU A 201 -3.11 5.07 2.31
CA LEU A 201 -3.90 3.99 1.70
C LEU A 201 -5.40 4.16 1.99
N GLY A 202 -5.76 4.39 3.24
CA GLY A 202 -7.14 4.60 3.66
C GLY A 202 -7.78 5.77 2.93
N THR A 203 -7.09 6.91 2.87
CA THR A 203 -7.53 8.13 2.20
C THR A 203 -7.72 7.91 0.69
N ASN A 204 -6.76 7.33 0.00
CA ASN A 204 -6.85 7.08 -1.44
C ASN A 204 -7.93 6.04 -1.76
N LYS A 205 -8.08 5.00 -0.93
CA LYS A 205 -9.18 4.03 -1.04
C LYS A 205 -10.54 4.71 -0.93
N ALA A 206 -10.74 5.56 0.05
CA ALA A 206 -11.99 6.31 0.22
C ALA A 206 -12.27 7.22 -0.98
N LYS A 207 -11.26 7.91 -1.51
CA LYS A 207 -11.38 8.78 -2.68
C LYS A 207 -11.87 8.02 -3.91
N PHE A 208 -11.19 6.92 -4.31
CA PHE A 208 -11.61 6.19 -5.49
C PHE A 208 -12.99 5.53 -5.30
N GLN A 209 -13.32 5.04 -4.11
CA GLN A 209 -14.64 4.48 -3.81
C GLN A 209 -15.75 5.54 -3.93
N SER A 210 -15.52 6.75 -3.41
CA SER A 210 -16.46 7.87 -3.56
C SER A 210 -16.69 8.21 -5.04
N LYS A 211 -15.64 8.37 -5.84
CA LYS A 211 -15.74 8.69 -7.27
C LYS A 211 -16.53 7.64 -8.04
N LEU A 212 -16.34 6.37 -7.71
CA LEU A 212 -17.11 5.28 -8.32
C LEU A 212 -18.57 5.29 -7.90
N ALA A 213 -18.85 5.54 -6.62
CA ALA A 213 -20.22 5.63 -6.13
C ALA A 213 -20.95 6.79 -6.82
N ASP A 214 -20.27 7.91 -7.04
CA ASP A 214 -20.84 9.07 -7.75
C ASP A 214 -21.06 8.76 -9.24
N ALA A 215 -20.13 8.07 -9.90
CA ALA A 215 -20.31 7.58 -11.25
C ALA A 215 -21.50 6.60 -11.35
N GLN A 216 -21.63 5.68 -10.40
CA GLN A 216 -22.75 4.74 -10.34
C GLN A 216 -24.10 5.46 -10.13
N LYS A 217 -24.14 6.49 -9.27
CA LYS A 217 -25.35 7.32 -9.10
C LYS A 217 -25.77 7.96 -10.42
N LEU A 218 -24.81 8.53 -11.17
CA LEU A 218 -25.08 9.13 -12.48
C LEU A 218 -25.59 8.09 -13.48
N LEU A 219 -24.96 6.93 -13.56
CA LEU A 219 -25.41 5.82 -14.41
C LEU A 219 -26.83 5.36 -14.04
N ASN A 220 -27.20 5.39 -12.77
CA ASN A 220 -28.54 5.03 -12.32
C ASN A 220 -29.61 6.07 -12.72
N THR A 221 -29.23 7.28 -13.15
CA THR A 221 -30.18 8.25 -13.74
C THR A 221 -30.57 7.87 -15.17
N MET A 222 -29.79 7.00 -15.84
CA MET A 222 -30.07 6.50 -17.17
C MET A 222 -31.05 5.32 -17.12
N THR A 223 -31.81 5.13 -18.18
CA THR A 223 -32.68 3.94 -18.35
C THR A 223 -31.85 2.65 -18.48
N ALA A 224 -32.46 1.50 -18.17
CA ALA A 224 -31.79 0.21 -18.35
C ALA A 224 -31.36 -0.02 -19.81
N ALA A 225 -32.16 0.41 -20.79
CA ALA A 225 -31.85 0.30 -22.20
C ALA A 225 -30.62 1.15 -22.60
N GLU A 226 -30.51 2.36 -22.08
CA GLU A 226 -29.36 3.25 -22.35
C GLU A 226 -28.08 2.68 -21.76
N ARG A 227 -28.13 2.15 -20.52
CA ARG A 227 -26.98 1.48 -19.89
C ARG A 227 -26.55 0.23 -20.66
N ALA A 228 -27.51 -0.60 -21.08
CA ALA A 228 -27.25 -1.78 -21.89
C ALA A 228 -26.57 -1.42 -23.21
N LYS A 229 -27.04 -0.35 -23.86
CA LYS A 229 -26.44 0.16 -25.10
C LYS A 229 -25.02 0.66 -24.90
N MET A 230 -24.73 1.38 -23.81
CA MET A 230 -23.35 1.79 -23.48
C MET A 230 -22.43 0.58 -23.29
N ALA A 231 -22.88 -0.42 -22.52
CA ALA A 231 -22.11 -1.64 -22.31
C ALA A 231 -21.90 -2.43 -23.61
N GLU A 232 -22.90 -2.46 -24.50
CA GLU A 232 -22.78 -3.09 -25.82
C GLU A 232 -21.80 -2.33 -26.72
N ASP A 233 -21.84 -0.99 -26.72
CA ASP A 233 -20.92 -0.15 -27.48
C ASP A 233 -19.47 -0.37 -27.00
N ASP A 234 -19.24 -0.47 -25.70
CA ASP A 234 -17.92 -0.77 -25.10
C ASP A 234 -17.44 -2.20 -25.46
N GLN A 235 -18.32 -3.19 -25.42
CA GLN A 235 -18.01 -4.56 -25.85
C GLN A 235 -17.72 -4.62 -27.35
N ARG A 236 -18.49 -3.88 -28.17
CA ARG A 236 -18.26 -3.79 -29.60
C ARG A 236 -16.92 -3.13 -29.90
N ALA A 237 -16.59 -2.03 -29.21
CA ALA A 237 -15.28 -1.39 -29.33
C ALA A 237 -14.14 -2.36 -28.98
N SER A 238 -14.30 -3.19 -27.95
CA SER A 238 -13.31 -4.19 -27.54
C SER A 238 -13.15 -5.32 -28.59
N ARG A 239 -14.23 -5.79 -29.20
CA ARG A 239 -14.18 -6.86 -30.21
C ARG A 239 -13.70 -6.36 -31.57
N SER A 240 -14.18 -5.19 -32.01
CA SER A 240 -13.78 -4.61 -33.31
C SER A 240 -12.34 -4.11 -33.30
N ALA A 241 -11.79 -3.79 -32.15
CA ALA A 241 -10.38 -3.42 -32.01
C ALA A 241 -9.43 -4.62 -32.23
N GLY A 242 -9.88 -5.88 -32.00
CA GLY A 242 -9.09 -7.06 -32.31
C GLY A 242 -9.01 -7.39 -33.82
N ASP A 243 -10.09 -7.08 -34.56
CA ASP A 243 -10.25 -7.52 -35.95
C ASP A 243 -9.97 -6.43 -37.02
N ARG A 244 -9.91 -5.15 -36.63
CA ARG A 244 -9.89 -4.00 -37.56
C ARG A 244 -8.83 -2.95 -37.31
N VAL A 245 -8.01 -3.09 -36.26
CA VAL A 245 -6.93 -2.13 -36.07
C VAL A 245 -5.84 -2.48 -37.05
N GLU A 246 -5.72 -1.70 -38.11
CA GLU A 246 -4.50 -1.68 -38.92
C GLU A 246 -3.37 -1.20 -38.01
N LEU A 247 -2.75 -2.16 -37.31
CA LEU A 247 -1.49 -1.94 -36.63
C LEU A 247 -0.51 -1.58 -37.73
N GLY A 248 0.07 -0.38 -37.69
CA GLY A 248 1.01 0.05 -38.73
C GLY A 248 2.15 -0.97 -38.87
N ASP A 249 2.71 -1.05 -40.07
CA ASP A 249 3.89 -1.88 -40.39
C ASP A 249 5.19 -1.38 -39.71
N GLU A 250 5.05 -0.55 -38.68
CA GLU A 250 6.17 0.02 -37.94
C GLU A 250 6.90 -1.07 -37.16
N ALA A 251 8.17 -1.26 -37.46
CA ALA A 251 8.99 -2.19 -36.69
C ALA A 251 9.15 -1.72 -35.24
N PRO A 252 9.01 -2.62 -34.26
CA PRO A 252 9.31 -2.31 -32.84
C PRO A 252 10.71 -1.75 -32.68
N ALA A 253 10.90 -0.83 -31.72
CA ALA A 253 12.20 -0.25 -31.46
C ALA A 253 13.13 -1.18 -30.66
N SER A 254 12.56 -2.15 -29.92
CA SER A 254 13.32 -3.13 -29.14
C SER A 254 12.61 -4.49 -29.17
N ALA A 255 13.39 -5.55 -29.05
CA ALA A 255 12.84 -6.92 -28.91
C ALA A 255 11.99 -7.04 -27.64
N LEU A 256 12.37 -6.33 -26.59
CA LEU A 256 11.65 -6.29 -25.31
C LEU A 256 10.27 -5.66 -25.45
N GLY A 257 10.18 -4.48 -26.08
CA GLY A 257 8.90 -3.81 -26.35
C GLY A 257 7.99 -4.63 -27.26
N ALA A 258 8.56 -5.29 -28.29
CA ALA A 258 7.84 -6.21 -29.16
C ALA A 258 7.22 -7.37 -28.38
N ALA A 259 8.02 -8.03 -27.52
CA ALA A 259 7.56 -9.14 -26.69
C ALA A 259 6.50 -8.70 -25.68
N ALA A 260 6.65 -7.52 -25.06
CA ALA A 260 5.67 -6.97 -24.14
C ALA A 260 4.33 -6.67 -24.84
N LEU A 261 4.36 -6.04 -26.03
CA LEU A 261 3.15 -5.78 -26.79
C LEU A 261 2.49 -7.10 -27.26
N GLN A 262 3.27 -8.09 -27.68
CA GLN A 262 2.77 -9.41 -28.03
C GLN A 262 2.12 -10.10 -26.81
N ALA A 263 2.74 -10.06 -25.65
CA ALA A 263 2.14 -10.61 -24.42
C ALA A 263 0.81 -9.92 -24.10
N ALA A 264 0.78 -8.57 -24.11
CA ALA A 264 -0.44 -7.79 -23.85
C ALA A 264 -1.55 -8.08 -24.86
N SER A 265 -1.24 -8.30 -26.14
CA SER A 265 -2.22 -8.59 -27.18
C SER A 265 -2.98 -9.89 -26.90
N THR A 266 -2.37 -10.87 -26.23
CA THR A 266 -3.05 -12.11 -25.82
C THR A 266 -4.09 -11.87 -24.71
N ARG A 267 -4.15 -10.67 -24.13
CA ARG A 267 -5.08 -10.28 -23.05
C ARG A 267 -6.21 -9.38 -23.53
N VAL A 268 -6.32 -9.11 -24.83
CA VAL A 268 -7.47 -8.40 -25.40
C VAL A 268 -8.76 -9.12 -25.00
N GLY A 269 -9.76 -8.35 -24.55
CA GLY A 269 -11.03 -8.89 -24.04
C GLY A 269 -11.02 -9.29 -22.57
N MET A 270 -9.88 -9.23 -21.85
CA MET A 270 -9.86 -9.41 -20.40
C MET A 270 -10.48 -8.21 -19.69
N PRO A 271 -11.24 -8.42 -18.59
CA PRO A 271 -11.91 -7.33 -17.92
C PRO A 271 -10.93 -6.39 -17.20
N TYR A 272 -11.26 -5.10 -17.21
CA TYR A 272 -10.63 -4.16 -16.31
C TYR A 272 -11.07 -4.42 -14.86
N VAL A 273 -10.12 -4.67 -13.99
CA VAL A 273 -10.33 -4.75 -12.55
C VAL A 273 -9.28 -3.89 -11.86
N ARG A 274 -9.74 -2.97 -11.04
CA ARG A 274 -8.87 -2.05 -10.30
C ARG A 274 -7.88 -2.82 -9.44
N THR A 275 -6.63 -2.33 -9.39
CA THR A 275 -5.49 -2.92 -8.68
C THR A 275 -5.05 -4.30 -9.18
N ALA A 276 -5.65 -4.83 -10.25
CA ALA A 276 -5.31 -6.13 -10.79
C ALA A 276 -4.07 -6.06 -11.70
N THR A 277 -3.22 -7.09 -11.59
CA THR A 277 -1.95 -7.24 -12.32
C THR A 277 -1.91 -8.50 -13.19
N GLY A 278 -3.08 -9.09 -13.49
CA GLY A 278 -3.20 -10.25 -14.36
C GLY A 278 -3.13 -11.61 -13.63
N PRO A 279 -3.18 -12.73 -14.35
CA PRO A 279 -3.38 -12.81 -15.82
C PRO A 279 -4.85 -12.74 -16.29
N GLY A 280 -5.84 -12.81 -15.39
CA GLY A 280 -7.28 -12.88 -15.74
C GLY A 280 -7.99 -11.53 -15.77
N SER A 281 -7.39 -10.47 -15.23
CA SER A 281 -7.92 -9.11 -15.21
C SER A 281 -6.78 -8.13 -14.98
N PHE A 282 -6.97 -6.87 -15.38
CA PHE A 282 -5.92 -5.86 -15.33
C PHE A 282 -6.49 -4.47 -15.01
N ASP A 283 -5.70 -3.63 -14.33
CA ASP A 283 -5.81 -2.19 -14.50
C ASP A 283 -4.76 -1.70 -15.52
N CYS A 284 -4.73 -0.39 -15.82
CA CYS A 284 -3.88 0.16 -16.87
C CYS A 284 -2.38 -0.15 -16.65
N SER A 285 -1.85 0.22 -15.49
CA SER A 285 -0.44 0.01 -15.14
C SER A 285 -0.12 -1.45 -14.80
N GLY A 286 -1.10 -2.23 -14.34
CA GLY A 286 -0.96 -3.67 -14.13
C GLY A 286 -0.84 -4.46 -15.42
N LEU A 287 -1.54 -4.03 -16.50
CA LEU A 287 -1.38 -4.63 -17.83
C LEU A 287 0.02 -4.42 -18.36
N THR A 288 0.54 -3.20 -18.32
CA THR A 288 1.88 -2.88 -18.79
C THR A 288 2.94 -3.59 -17.96
N GLN A 289 2.80 -3.60 -16.62
CA GLN A 289 3.71 -4.32 -15.73
C GLN A 289 3.74 -5.82 -16.04
N TRP A 290 2.58 -6.44 -16.18
CA TRP A 290 2.48 -7.86 -16.51
C TRP A 290 3.10 -8.15 -17.89
N ALA A 291 2.81 -7.33 -18.88
CA ALA A 291 3.31 -7.51 -20.23
C ALA A 291 4.85 -7.47 -20.31
N TYR A 292 5.46 -6.49 -19.65
CA TYR A 292 6.92 -6.39 -19.58
C TYR A 292 7.54 -7.52 -18.75
N ALA A 293 6.90 -7.97 -17.67
CA ALA A 293 7.35 -9.14 -16.92
C ALA A 293 7.33 -10.42 -17.79
N GLN A 294 6.33 -10.61 -18.68
CA GLN A 294 6.34 -11.71 -19.66
C GLN A 294 7.47 -11.58 -20.68
N ALA A 295 7.89 -10.35 -20.98
CA ALA A 295 9.03 -10.08 -21.86
C ALA A 295 10.39 -10.22 -21.16
N GLY A 296 10.41 -10.42 -19.82
CA GLY A 296 11.63 -10.58 -19.04
C GLY A 296 12.15 -9.28 -18.40
N ALA A 297 11.33 -8.23 -18.32
CA ALA A 297 11.69 -6.98 -17.64
C ALA A 297 10.69 -6.65 -16.53
N ASP A 298 11.20 -6.38 -15.35
CA ASP A 298 10.41 -5.91 -14.22
C ASP A 298 10.28 -4.39 -14.27
N ILE A 299 9.06 -3.90 -14.51
CA ILE A 299 8.72 -2.49 -14.38
C ILE A 299 7.88 -2.25 -13.12
N THR A 300 7.93 -1.03 -12.61
CA THR A 300 7.23 -0.65 -11.37
C THR A 300 5.71 -0.71 -11.52
N ARG A 301 5.01 -0.71 -10.38
CA ARG A 301 3.56 -0.97 -10.32
C ARG A 301 2.70 0.17 -10.88
N THR A 302 3.10 1.43 -10.71
CA THR A 302 2.24 2.58 -10.98
C THR A 302 2.64 3.37 -12.21
N THR A 303 1.69 4.03 -12.86
CA THR A 303 1.94 4.97 -13.96
C THR A 303 2.94 6.05 -13.56
N PHE A 304 2.83 6.59 -12.32
CA PHE A 304 3.71 7.64 -11.79
C PHE A 304 5.18 7.23 -11.68
N THR A 305 5.44 5.94 -11.53
CA THR A 305 6.81 5.41 -11.46
C THR A 305 7.25 4.81 -12.79
N GLN A 306 6.36 4.20 -13.57
CA GLN A 306 6.64 3.67 -14.91
C GLN A 306 7.13 4.76 -15.87
N ILE A 307 6.58 5.98 -15.79
CA ILE A 307 6.96 7.11 -16.63
C ILE A 307 8.45 7.53 -16.47
N ASN A 308 9.07 7.13 -15.37
CA ASN A 308 10.46 7.43 -15.06
C ASN A 308 11.41 6.25 -15.35
N GLN A 309 10.89 5.14 -15.91
CA GLN A 309 11.69 4.00 -16.31
C GLN A 309 12.01 4.07 -17.81
N GLY A 310 13.24 3.71 -18.14
CA GLY A 310 13.67 3.74 -19.53
C GLY A 310 13.96 5.15 -20.08
N THR A 311 13.88 5.30 -21.40
CA THR A 311 14.24 6.53 -22.13
C THR A 311 12.97 7.25 -22.57
N ARG A 312 12.88 8.56 -22.31
CA ARG A 312 11.78 9.40 -22.81
C ARG A 312 11.85 9.51 -24.32
N ILE A 313 10.69 9.32 -24.96
CA ILE A 313 10.53 9.31 -26.43
C ILE A 313 9.62 10.46 -26.84
N ALA A 314 10.02 11.19 -27.87
CA ALA A 314 9.14 12.19 -28.49
C ALA A 314 7.96 11.49 -29.17
N ARG A 315 6.78 12.12 -29.18
CA ARG A 315 5.57 11.55 -29.80
C ARG A 315 5.77 11.12 -31.25
N SER A 316 6.60 11.84 -32.00
CA SER A 316 6.94 11.53 -33.41
C SER A 316 7.89 10.32 -33.58
N GLN A 317 8.46 9.84 -32.49
CA GLN A 317 9.41 8.70 -32.46
C GLN A 317 8.81 7.45 -31.81
N LEU A 318 7.51 7.47 -31.54
CA LEU A 318 6.79 6.33 -30.99
C LEU A 318 6.94 5.10 -31.88
N LYS A 319 7.18 3.96 -31.27
CA LYS A 319 7.24 2.65 -31.92
C LYS A 319 6.49 1.59 -31.13
N PRO A 320 5.98 0.54 -31.79
CA PRO A 320 5.27 -0.54 -31.10
C PRO A 320 6.06 -1.08 -29.90
N GLY A 321 5.38 -1.18 -28.78
CA GLY A 321 5.93 -1.56 -27.48
C GLY A 321 6.24 -0.41 -26.55
N ASP A 322 6.38 0.83 -27.01
CA ASP A 322 6.62 1.99 -26.13
C ASP A 322 5.43 2.18 -25.15
N LEU A 323 5.72 2.60 -23.92
CA LEU A 323 4.71 3.01 -22.96
C LEU A 323 4.26 4.44 -23.25
N VAL A 324 2.96 4.65 -23.39
CA VAL A 324 2.36 5.98 -23.62
C VAL A 324 1.50 6.35 -22.42
N PHE A 325 1.73 7.54 -21.89
CA PHE A 325 1.05 8.07 -20.70
C PHE A 325 0.06 9.17 -21.08
N PHE A 326 -1.06 9.18 -20.39
CA PHE A 326 -2.18 10.10 -20.64
C PHE A 326 -2.67 10.74 -19.35
N SER A 327 -3.42 11.86 -19.49
CA SER A 327 -4.26 12.43 -18.45
C SER A 327 -3.50 12.68 -17.15
N ASN A 328 -2.46 13.52 -17.23
CA ASN A 328 -1.58 13.84 -16.10
C ASN A 328 -0.95 12.60 -15.45
N THR A 329 -0.51 11.68 -16.29
CA THR A 329 0.14 10.42 -15.87
C THR A 329 -0.77 9.47 -15.07
N SER A 330 -2.09 9.66 -15.07
CA SER A 330 -3.01 8.76 -14.37
C SER A 330 -3.33 7.50 -15.17
N HIS A 331 -3.01 7.47 -16.48
CA HIS A 331 -3.28 6.36 -17.38
C HIS A 331 -2.08 6.00 -18.25
N VAL A 332 -1.98 4.72 -18.63
CA VAL A 332 -0.91 4.18 -19.47
C VAL A 332 -1.42 3.09 -20.41
N GLY A 333 -0.81 3.01 -21.59
CA GLY A 333 -1.00 1.92 -22.55
C GLY A 333 0.28 1.61 -23.31
N LEU A 334 0.29 0.49 -24.02
CA LEU A 334 1.37 0.08 -24.92
C LEU A 334 1.07 0.61 -26.32
N TYR A 335 1.96 1.37 -26.90
CA TYR A 335 1.83 1.82 -28.29
C TYR A 335 1.85 0.61 -29.24
N ALA A 336 0.88 0.54 -30.14
CA ALA A 336 0.71 -0.58 -31.04
C ALA A 336 0.95 -0.21 -32.52
N GLY A 337 1.37 1.01 -32.81
CA GLY A 337 1.49 1.57 -34.16
C GLY A 337 0.25 2.36 -34.58
N ASN A 338 0.36 3.14 -35.65
CA ASN A 338 -0.74 3.88 -36.28
C ASN A 338 -1.62 4.68 -35.31
N ASN A 339 -0.99 5.47 -34.41
CA ASN A 339 -1.65 6.28 -33.37
C ASN A 339 -2.62 5.48 -32.47
N THR A 340 -2.34 4.19 -32.25
CA THR A 340 -3.15 3.25 -31.47
C THR A 340 -2.37 2.76 -30.26
N VAL A 341 -3.07 2.56 -29.13
CA VAL A 341 -2.55 1.93 -27.92
C VAL A 341 -3.36 0.74 -27.51
N LEU A 342 -2.71 -0.27 -26.95
CA LEU A 342 -3.32 -1.38 -26.24
C LEU A 342 -3.30 -1.06 -24.74
N HIS A 343 -4.49 -1.03 -24.12
CA HIS A 343 -4.64 -0.65 -22.73
C HIS A 343 -5.82 -1.33 -22.02
N ALA A 344 -5.88 -1.22 -20.70
CA ALA A 344 -7.05 -1.53 -19.88
C ALA A 344 -7.71 -0.20 -19.48
N PRO A 345 -8.88 0.19 -20.05
CA PRO A 345 -9.33 1.58 -20.02
C PRO A 345 -9.93 2.03 -18.68
N TYR A 346 -10.96 1.39 -18.15
CA TYR A 346 -11.70 1.76 -16.94
C TYR A 346 -12.62 0.64 -16.44
N PRO A 347 -13.14 0.73 -15.21
CA PRO A 347 -14.05 -0.27 -14.66
C PRO A 347 -15.30 -0.51 -15.51
N GLY A 348 -15.55 -1.77 -15.84
CA GLY A 348 -16.66 -2.19 -16.70
C GLY A 348 -16.29 -2.34 -18.18
N ALA A 349 -15.12 -1.87 -18.59
CA ALA A 349 -14.58 -2.08 -19.91
C ALA A 349 -13.56 -3.25 -19.94
N TYR A 350 -13.04 -3.53 -21.13
CA TYR A 350 -12.15 -4.66 -21.38
C TYR A 350 -10.84 -4.16 -22.02
N VAL A 351 -9.76 -4.91 -21.83
CA VAL A 351 -8.48 -4.68 -22.51
C VAL A 351 -8.74 -4.62 -24.02
N ARG A 352 -8.31 -3.54 -24.65
CA ARG A 352 -8.58 -3.28 -26.07
C ARG A 352 -7.53 -2.37 -26.70
N TYR A 353 -7.51 -2.38 -28.02
CA TYR A 353 -6.87 -1.35 -28.81
C TYR A 353 -7.77 -0.12 -28.91
N GLU A 354 -7.20 1.08 -28.77
CA GLU A 354 -7.94 2.32 -28.89
C GLU A 354 -7.04 3.43 -29.47
N SER A 355 -7.65 4.35 -30.25
CA SER A 355 -6.91 5.49 -30.76
C SER A 355 -6.41 6.39 -29.62
N MET A 356 -5.15 6.80 -29.65
CA MET A 356 -4.58 7.72 -28.67
C MET A 356 -5.38 9.02 -28.50
N GLY A 357 -6.11 9.44 -29.55
CA GLY A 357 -6.94 10.64 -29.51
C GLY A 357 -8.21 10.49 -28.65
N THR A 358 -8.65 9.28 -28.36
CA THR A 358 -9.86 8.99 -27.57
C THR A 358 -9.56 8.55 -26.13
N VAL A 359 -8.34 8.07 -25.86
CA VAL A 359 -7.93 7.59 -24.53
C VAL A 359 -7.80 8.74 -23.52
N GLY A 360 -7.25 9.87 -23.94
CA GLY A 360 -7.06 11.03 -23.08
C GLY A 360 -6.04 12.02 -23.63
N SER A 361 -5.73 13.05 -22.85
CA SER A 361 -4.66 13.99 -23.20
C SER A 361 -3.31 13.27 -23.13
N TYR A 362 -2.56 13.27 -24.24
CA TYR A 362 -1.18 12.75 -24.29
C TYR A 362 -0.29 13.54 -23.34
N GLU A 363 0.50 12.84 -22.54
CA GLU A 363 1.44 13.43 -21.57
C GLU A 363 2.89 13.17 -21.96
N ALA A 364 3.27 11.92 -22.10
CA ALA A 364 4.63 11.49 -22.38
C ALA A 364 4.67 10.08 -22.95
N ALA A 365 5.84 9.66 -23.42
CA ALA A 365 6.13 8.27 -23.71
C ALA A 365 7.53 7.88 -23.24
N VAL A 366 7.70 6.61 -22.91
CA VAL A 366 9.00 6.03 -22.56
C VAL A 366 9.20 4.69 -23.25
N ARG A 367 10.44 4.40 -23.57
CA ARG A 367 10.93 3.14 -24.13
C ARG A 367 11.76 2.42 -23.07
N ILE A 368 11.37 1.20 -22.77
CA ILE A 368 12.05 0.30 -21.85
C ILE A 368 13.11 -0.50 -22.60
#